data_9ded95d1efa46168bb7af23ff9fcc605
#
_entry.id   9ded95d1efa46168bb7af23ff9fcc605
#
_cell.length_a   1.000
_cell.length_b   1.000
_cell.length_c   1.000
_cell.angle_alpha   90.00
_cell.angle_beta   90.00
_cell.angle_gamma   90.00
#
_symmetry.space_group_name_H-M   'P 1'
#
loop_
_entity.id
_entity.type
_entity.pdbx_description
1 polymer ?
#
loop_
_entity_poly.entity_id
_entity_poly.type
_entity_poly.pdbx_seq_one_letter_code
_entity_poly.pdbx_strand_id
1 'polypeptide(L)'
;MDKIYMDAKDQNVAANVVYYNGTDLKVFADSKCKNQISADELFDLCLKGVIVRVGENSYAVPTEFKKESGIVKLNVTVGGTVKTLLSK
;
A
#
# COMPACT_ATOMS: atom_id res chain seq x y z
N MET A 1 -4.32 14.02 4.89
CA MET A 1 -4.16 14.54 3.66
C MET A 1 -5.13 14.05 2.63
N ASP A 2 -6.26 14.64 2.66
CA ASP A 2 -7.32 14.22 1.78
C ASP A 2 -7.03 14.46 0.34
N LYS A 3 -6.16 15.41 0.09
CA LYS A 3 -5.78 15.70 -1.28
C LYS A 3 -5.25 14.50 -2.00
N ILE A 4 -4.66 13.58 -1.27
CA ILE A 4 -4.13 12.38 -1.91
C ILE A 4 -5.23 11.64 -2.63
N TYR A 5 -6.39 11.54 -2.00
CA TYR A 5 -7.49 10.82 -2.63
C TYR A 5 -8.07 11.60 -3.78
N MET A 6 -8.16 12.89 -3.63
CA MET A 6 -8.64 13.72 -4.71
C MET A 6 -7.70 13.62 -5.88
N ASP A 7 -6.43 13.57 -5.56
CA ASP A 7 -5.40 13.47 -6.58
C ASP A 7 -5.26 12.06 -7.11
N ALA A 8 -6.02 11.13 -6.61
CA ALA A 8 -6.01 9.79 -7.14
C ALA A 8 -6.40 9.77 -8.60
N LYS A 9 -7.00 10.83 -9.08
CA LYS A 9 -7.26 11.00 -10.48
C LYS A 9 -6.01 11.41 -11.21
N ASP A 10 -5.01 11.79 -10.47
CA ASP A 10 -3.77 12.28 -10.97
C ASP A 10 -2.82 11.12 -11.22
N GLN A 11 -2.07 11.18 -12.29
CA GLN A 11 -1.11 10.14 -12.57
C GLN A 11 -0.03 10.05 -11.51
N ASN A 12 0.29 11.15 -10.88
CA ASN A 12 1.34 11.16 -9.87
C ASN A 12 0.97 10.29 -8.69
N VAL A 13 -0.28 10.31 -8.30
CA VAL A 13 -0.73 9.50 -7.19
C VAL A 13 -0.77 8.04 -7.62
N ALA A 14 -1.26 7.79 -8.81
CA ALA A 14 -1.36 6.43 -9.32
C ALA A 14 0.00 5.75 -9.40
N ALA A 15 1.06 6.52 -9.60
CA ALA A 15 2.39 5.95 -9.72
C ALA A 15 2.90 5.34 -8.43
N ASN A 16 2.32 5.71 -7.30
CA ASN A 16 2.77 5.23 -6.00
C ASN A 16 1.73 4.34 -5.32
N VAL A 17 0.88 3.69 -6.12
CA VAL A 17 -0.17 2.84 -5.57
C VAL A 17 0.31 1.41 -5.48
N VAL A 18 0.05 0.79 -4.34
CA VAL A 18 0.22 -0.66 -4.17
C VAL A 18 -1.14 -1.23 -3.79
N TYR A 19 -1.26 -2.53 -3.74
CA TYR A 19 -2.57 -3.17 -3.68
C TYR A 19 -2.68 -4.19 -2.57
N TYR A 20 -3.88 -4.26 -1.99
CA TYR A 20 -4.25 -5.24 -0.98
C TYR A 20 -5.45 -6.00 -1.52
N ASN A 21 -5.43 -7.33 -1.46
CA ASN A 21 -6.50 -8.14 -2.06
C ASN A 21 -7.69 -8.38 -1.13
N GLY A 22 -7.64 -7.86 0.09
CA GLY A 22 -8.77 -7.99 1.01
C GLY A 22 -8.70 -9.21 1.92
N THR A 23 -7.79 -10.13 1.67
CA THR A 23 -7.71 -11.37 2.45
C THR A 23 -6.31 -11.67 2.96
N ASP A 24 -5.33 -11.72 2.07
CA ASP A 24 -3.96 -12.01 2.47
C ASP A 24 -3.30 -10.76 3.00
N LEU A 25 -2.58 -10.85 4.09
CA LEU A 25 -1.89 -9.71 4.68
C LEU A 25 -0.59 -9.45 3.92
N LYS A 26 -0.73 -9.13 2.64
CA LYS A 26 0.39 -8.93 1.73
C LYS A 26 0.16 -7.70 0.88
N VAL A 27 1.25 -7.09 0.42
CA VAL A 27 1.19 -5.94 -0.46
C VAL A 27 1.58 -6.40 -1.87
N PHE A 28 0.76 -6.04 -2.85
CA PHE A 28 0.98 -6.46 -4.22
C PHE A 28 1.32 -5.27 -5.11
N ALA A 29 2.11 -5.56 -6.14
CA ALA A 29 2.55 -4.52 -7.07
C ALA A 29 1.52 -4.23 -8.15
N ASP A 30 0.61 -5.16 -8.40
CA ASP A 30 -0.36 -5.02 -9.49
C ASP A 30 -1.79 -5.06 -8.97
N SER A 31 -2.69 -4.47 -9.74
CA SER A 31 -4.08 -4.35 -9.34
C SER A 31 -4.80 -5.70 -9.24
N LYS A 32 -4.28 -6.72 -9.88
CA LYS A 32 -4.87 -8.06 -9.81
C LYS A 32 -4.31 -8.88 -8.68
N CYS A 33 -3.38 -8.30 -7.92
CA CYS A 33 -2.77 -8.93 -6.75
C CYS A 33 -2.16 -10.29 -7.07
N LYS A 34 -1.45 -10.35 -8.17
CA LYS A 34 -0.77 -11.57 -8.58
C LYS A 34 0.72 -11.54 -8.25
N ASN A 35 1.30 -10.36 -8.16
CA ASN A 35 2.73 -10.21 -7.92
C ASN A 35 2.96 -9.43 -6.65
N GLN A 36 3.40 -10.10 -5.61
CA GLN A 36 3.71 -9.45 -4.35
C GLN A 36 4.93 -8.55 -4.54
N ILE A 37 4.85 -7.32 -4.05
CA ILE A 37 5.93 -6.36 -4.24
C ILE A 37 7.13 -6.71 -3.35
N SER A 38 8.33 -6.47 -3.87
CA SER A 38 9.55 -6.75 -3.12
C SER A 38 9.75 -5.72 -2.00
N ALA A 39 10.53 -6.11 -0.99
CA ALA A 39 10.79 -5.24 0.15
C ALA A 39 11.47 -3.94 -0.29
N ASP A 40 12.44 -4.04 -1.18
CA ASP A 40 13.19 -2.85 -1.61
C ASP A 40 12.31 -1.89 -2.37
N GLU A 41 11.48 -2.39 -3.27
CA GLU A 41 10.57 -1.54 -4.01
C GLU A 41 9.54 -0.90 -3.10
N LEU A 42 8.99 -1.68 -2.19
CA LEU A 42 7.97 -1.17 -1.29
C LEU A 42 8.54 -0.11 -0.36
N PHE A 43 9.73 -0.34 0.16
CA PHE A 43 10.36 0.63 1.06
C PHE A 43 10.62 1.95 0.34
N ASP A 44 11.08 1.88 -0.90
CA ASP A 44 11.30 3.06 -1.70
C ASP A 44 10.00 3.84 -1.91
N LEU A 45 8.93 3.13 -2.21
CA LEU A 45 7.62 3.77 -2.36
C LEU A 45 7.14 4.39 -1.06
N CYS A 46 7.39 3.73 0.06
CA CYS A 46 7.01 4.27 1.35
C CYS A 46 7.70 5.60 1.63
N LEU A 47 8.96 5.71 1.24
CA LEU A 47 9.71 6.95 1.41
C LEU A 47 9.17 8.06 0.52
N LYS A 48 8.54 7.71 -0.58
CA LYS A 48 7.97 8.67 -1.52
C LYS A 48 6.51 8.99 -1.23
N GLY A 49 5.89 8.28 -0.31
CA GLY A 49 4.49 8.50 0.01
C GLY A 49 3.56 7.55 -0.72
N VAL A 50 3.52 6.31 -0.29
CA VAL A 50 2.74 5.26 -0.93
C VAL A 50 1.26 5.33 -0.52
N ILE A 51 0.38 4.88 -1.41
CA ILE A 51 -1.04 4.71 -1.13
C ILE A 51 -1.40 3.25 -1.38
N VAL A 52 -2.20 2.68 -0.49
CA VAL A 52 -2.64 1.29 -0.64
C VAL A 52 -4.10 1.27 -1.10
N ARG A 53 -4.37 0.60 -2.21
CA ARG A 53 -5.75 0.39 -2.62
C ARG A 53 -6.30 -0.81 -1.85
N VAL A 54 -7.26 -0.54 -0.99
CA VAL A 54 -7.80 -1.56 -0.09
C VAL A 54 -9.16 -2.08 -0.53
N GLY A 55 -9.69 -1.55 -1.60
CA GLY A 55 -10.95 -1.98 -2.18
C GLY A 55 -11.09 -1.39 -3.56
N GLU A 56 -12.21 -1.65 -4.23
CA GLU A 56 -12.38 -1.22 -5.62
C GLU A 56 -12.18 0.27 -5.82
N ASN A 57 -12.75 1.07 -4.93
CA ASN A 57 -12.59 2.50 -4.98
C ASN A 57 -12.13 3.06 -3.64
N SER A 58 -11.45 2.23 -2.85
CA SER A 58 -11.04 2.61 -1.52
C SER A 58 -9.53 2.59 -1.41
N TYR A 59 -8.98 3.68 -0.89
CA TYR A 59 -7.55 3.84 -0.73
C TYR A 59 -7.24 4.22 0.71
N ALA A 60 -6.08 3.81 1.19
CA ALA A 60 -5.65 4.17 2.53
C ALA A 60 -4.16 4.50 2.52
N VAL A 61 -3.79 5.51 3.28
CA VAL A 61 -2.39 5.86 3.48
C VAL A 61 -1.91 5.07 4.68
N PRO A 62 -0.77 4.36 4.57
CA PRO A 62 -0.26 3.63 5.72
C PRO A 62 0.00 4.58 6.89
N THR A 63 -0.38 4.15 8.08
CA THR A 63 -0.13 4.94 9.28
C THR A 63 1.30 4.78 9.76
N GLU A 64 1.91 3.66 9.39
CA GLU A 64 3.27 3.37 9.82
C GLU A 64 3.87 2.34 8.87
N PHE A 65 5.18 2.40 8.67
CA PHE A 65 5.88 1.35 7.94
C PHE A 65 7.26 1.15 8.56
N LYS A 66 7.79 -0.05 8.38
CA LYS A 66 9.16 -0.32 8.81
C LYS A 66 9.72 -1.51 8.03
N LYS A 67 11.04 -1.57 7.96
CA LYS A 67 11.73 -2.69 7.33
C LYS A 67 12.39 -3.52 8.43
N GLU A 68 12.05 -4.79 8.46
CA GLU A 68 12.53 -5.67 9.51
C GLU A 68 12.79 -7.05 8.94
N SER A 69 13.97 -7.59 9.20
CA SER A 69 14.34 -8.94 8.72
C SER A 69 14.18 -9.10 7.21
N GLY A 70 14.46 -8.04 6.46
CA GLY A 70 14.37 -8.08 5.00
C GLY A 70 12.96 -7.96 4.44
N ILE A 71 11.99 -7.69 5.30
CA ILE A 71 10.59 -7.55 4.89
C ILE A 71 10.11 -6.18 5.34
N VAL A 72 9.31 -5.53 4.48
CA VAL A 72 8.68 -4.26 4.83
C VAL A 72 7.28 -4.55 5.31
N LYS A 73 6.93 -3.94 6.44
CA LYS A 73 5.60 -4.07 7.04
C LYS A 73 4.90 -2.73 7.00
N LEU A 74 3.66 -2.72 6.53
CA LEU A 74 2.83 -1.52 6.49
C LEU A 74 1.63 -1.71 7.38
N ASN A 75 1.32 -0.71 8.18
CA ASN A 75 0.07 -0.70 8.93
C ASN A 75 -0.92 0.19 8.22
N VAL A 76 -2.06 -0.37 7.85
CA VAL A 76 -3.13 0.39 7.20
C VAL A 76 -4.43 0.11 7.95
N THR A 77 -5.32 1.09 7.92
CA THR A 77 -6.65 0.92 8.51
C THR A 77 -7.62 0.56 7.40
N VAL A 78 -8.25 -0.60 7.53
CA VAL A 78 -9.21 -1.08 6.55
C VAL A 78 -10.51 -1.38 7.30
N GLY A 79 -11.55 -0.62 6.99
CA GLY A 79 -12.84 -0.82 7.65
C GLY A 79 -12.78 -0.64 9.15
N GLY A 80 -11.96 0.31 9.61
CA GLY A 80 -11.83 0.58 11.04
C GLY A 80 -10.89 -0.35 11.77
N THR A 81 -10.27 -1.29 11.07
CA THR A 81 -9.34 -2.24 11.69
C THR A 81 -7.95 -2.02 11.12
N VAL A 82 -6.96 -1.97 11.98
CA VAL A 82 -5.58 -1.85 11.55
C VAL A 82 -5.08 -3.23 11.11
N LYS A 83 -4.53 -3.27 9.90
CA LYS A 83 -3.97 -4.50 9.36
C LYS A 83 -2.52 -4.26 9.00
N THR A 84 -1.67 -5.25 9.28
CA THR A 84 -0.25 -5.18 8.95
C THR A 84 -0.03 -5.99 7.68
N LEU A 85 0.37 -5.31 6.61
CA LEU A 85 0.59 -5.93 5.32
C LEU A 85 2.08 -6.08 5.08
N LEU A 86 2.47 -7.17 4.45
CA LEU A 86 3.88 -7.53 4.30
C LEU A 86 4.31 -7.50 2.85
N SER A 87 5.56 -7.09 2.64
CA SER A 87 6.20 -7.23 1.33
C SER A 87 6.66 -8.68 1.14
N LYS A 88 7.12 -8.93 -0.05
CA LYS A 88 7.66 -10.24 -0.40
C LYS A 88 8.96 -10.50 0.36
#